data_52c33c51ce7f80f6b0432bcb5c791adc
#
_entry.id   52c33c51ce7f80f6b0432bcb5c791adc
#
_cell.length_a   1.000
_cell.length_b   1.000
_cell.length_c   1.000
_cell.angle_alpha   90.00
_cell.angle_beta   90.00
_cell.angle_gamma   90.00
#
_symmetry.space_group_name_H-M   'P 1'
#
loop_
_entity.id
_entity.type
_entity.pdbx_description
1 polymer ?
#
loop_
_entity_poly.entity_id
_entity_poly.type
_entity_poly.pdbx_seq_one_letter_code
_entity_poly.pdbx_strand_id
1 'polypeptide(L)'
;MIVPEGARNIDFVGHTDQGGRGDGVQVMVARGHAYIGTRVSRGVMVTDVTNPRKPKPVNFAPIHPNSWCMHLQAAEDLLLCIEELDLKALLSQQDYYSRSNQVDSARYGKRGVDFSAGMRVYDIADPASPRPIGFMEVEGLGLHRIWWTGGRYAYASALLDGFVDHILIVIDMAEPTRPVEVGRWWIPGMNAAAGEVTDWKGRWALHHAVVADDIAYGAWRDGGLTILDVKDKSAPKLITHRNWSSPFGGGTHSALPLHDRNILVVADEATLNVDQEQLKRTWVFDIRAKHNPISIATLPTPSDQDYLKIGGQFGPHNLHENRPGSFQSSTTLFATWQSAGVRAFDISDPYQPREIGYFVPPQPSRWMEPLRGRAKVRHTADLFVAQDGLMYVTDYDAGLYILQWKGI
;
A
#
# COMPACT_ATOMS: atom_id res chain seq x y z
N MET A 1 17.20 -5.56 -23.66
CA MET A 1 15.76 -5.87 -23.58
C MET A 1 15.53 -6.67 -22.31
N ILE A 2 14.58 -6.27 -21.47
CA ILE A 2 14.23 -7.04 -20.27
C ILE A 2 13.51 -8.31 -20.68
N VAL A 3 14.03 -9.45 -20.23
CA VAL A 3 13.42 -10.76 -20.45
C VAL A 3 12.80 -11.19 -19.10
N PRO A 4 11.48 -11.40 -19.03
CA PRO A 4 10.86 -11.89 -17.81
C PRO A 4 11.30 -13.32 -17.51
N GLU A 5 11.29 -13.71 -16.24
CA GLU A 5 11.49 -15.11 -15.84
C GLU A 5 10.25 -15.97 -16.12
N GLY A 6 9.08 -15.32 -16.27
CA GLY A 6 7.84 -15.94 -16.72
C GLY A 6 6.81 -14.86 -17.06
N ALA A 7 5.98 -15.15 -18.06
CA ALA A 7 4.87 -14.26 -18.43
C ALA A 7 3.74 -15.04 -19.10
N ARG A 8 2.50 -14.63 -18.81
CA ARG A 8 1.29 -15.12 -19.47
C ARG A 8 0.25 -14.00 -19.50
N ASN A 9 -0.25 -13.66 -20.68
CA ASN A 9 -1.27 -12.63 -20.91
C ASN A 9 -0.88 -11.21 -20.43
N ILE A 10 0.38 -10.99 -20.07
CA ILE A 10 0.94 -9.67 -19.71
C ILE A 10 2.28 -9.53 -20.45
N ASP A 11 2.40 -8.50 -21.28
CA ASP A 11 3.59 -8.25 -22.07
C ASP A 11 4.44 -7.12 -21.48
N PHE A 12 5.76 -7.20 -21.68
CA PHE A 12 6.69 -6.12 -21.38
C PHE A 12 6.56 -5.00 -22.42
N VAL A 13 6.47 -3.75 -21.98
CA VAL A 13 6.41 -2.53 -22.81
C VAL A 13 7.63 -1.68 -22.63
N GLY A 14 8.00 -1.34 -21.39
CA GLY A 14 9.11 -0.44 -21.10
C GLY A 14 9.59 -0.55 -19.66
N HIS A 15 10.75 0.05 -19.38
CA HIS A 15 11.34 0.04 -18.05
C HIS A 15 12.24 1.26 -17.85
N THR A 16 12.36 1.73 -16.61
CA THR A 16 13.37 2.67 -16.17
C THR A 16 13.81 2.35 -14.74
N ASP A 17 15.10 2.46 -14.47
CA ASP A 17 15.68 2.39 -13.13
C ASP A 17 15.49 3.70 -12.34
N GLN A 18 14.69 4.63 -12.89
CA GLN A 18 14.38 5.92 -12.29
C GLN A 18 15.62 6.81 -12.04
N GLY A 19 16.58 6.75 -12.94
CA GLY A 19 17.84 7.49 -12.80
C GLY A 19 18.68 6.98 -11.63
N GLY A 20 18.62 5.69 -11.38
CA GLY A 20 19.32 5.02 -10.30
C GLY A 20 18.62 5.06 -8.93
N ARG A 21 17.38 5.61 -8.86
CA ARG A 21 16.51 5.58 -7.67
C ARG A 21 15.44 4.49 -7.81
N GLY A 22 15.89 3.25 -7.95
CA GLY A 22 15.02 2.12 -8.24
C GLY A 22 14.17 1.60 -7.07
N ASP A 23 14.06 2.34 -5.96
CA ASP A 23 13.43 1.94 -4.69
C ASP A 23 11.94 2.36 -4.58
N GLY A 24 11.20 2.29 -5.70
CA GLY A 24 9.80 2.67 -5.75
C GLY A 24 8.88 1.77 -4.92
N VAL A 25 7.91 2.39 -4.25
CA VAL A 25 6.83 1.70 -3.55
C VAL A 25 5.50 1.99 -4.25
N GLN A 26 4.64 2.85 -3.73
CA GLN A 26 3.37 3.14 -4.39
C GLN A 26 3.57 3.97 -5.65
N VAL A 27 2.79 3.65 -6.69
CA VAL A 27 2.76 4.38 -7.96
C VAL A 27 1.35 4.89 -8.26
N MET A 28 1.26 6.18 -8.61
CA MET A 28 0.07 6.81 -9.17
C MET A 28 0.39 7.36 -10.56
N VAL A 29 -0.56 7.25 -11.48
CA VAL A 29 -0.40 7.79 -12.82
C VAL A 29 -1.49 8.82 -13.10
N ALA A 30 -1.07 10.01 -13.47
CA ALA A 30 -1.95 11.10 -13.89
C ALA A 30 -1.27 11.92 -14.99
N ARG A 31 -2.04 12.35 -15.98
CA ARG A 31 -1.59 13.26 -17.06
C ARG A 31 -0.29 12.83 -17.75
N GLY A 32 -0.14 11.53 -18.01
CA GLY A 32 1.05 11.01 -18.68
C GLY A 32 2.31 10.96 -17.81
N HIS A 33 2.19 11.14 -16.49
CA HIS A 33 3.29 11.05 -15.55
C HIS A 33 2.99 10.03 -14.46
N ALA A 34 4.02 9.25 -14.11
CA ALA A 34 3.99 8.36 -12.95
C ALA A 34 4.66 9.05 -11.75
N TYR A 35 3.93 9.15 -10.65
CA TYR A 35 4.41 9.64 -9.36
C TYR A 35 4.68 8.43 -8.49
N ILE A 36 5.89 8.32 -7.96
CA ILE A 36 6.33 7.11 -7.26
C ILE A 36 6.95 7.52 -5.92
N GLY A 37 6.32 7.04 -4.85
CA GLY A 37 6.87 7.17 -3.51
C GLY A 37 8.08 6.26 -3.34
N THR A 38 9.15 6.76 -2.70
CA THR A 38 10.41 6.03 -2.55
C THR A 38 10.71 5.74 -1.09
N ARG A 39 11.47 4.67 -0.84
CA ARG A 39 11.85 4.23 0.50
C ARG A 39 13.18 4.81 0.94
N VAL A 40 14.24 4.50 0.20
CA VAL A 40 15.64 4.82 0.52
C VAL A 40 16.01 6.18 -0.04
N SER A 41 15.50 6.51 -1.22
CA SER A 41 15.75 7.81 -1.88
C SER A 41 15.02 8.97 -1.20
N ARG A 42 13.97 8.69 -0.42
CA ARG A 42 13.24 9.66 0.43
C ARG A 42 12.70 10.85 -0.34
N GLY A 43 11.66 10.57 -1.11
CA GLY A 43 10.98 11.58 -1.92
C GLY A 43 10.02 10.96 -2.92
N VAL A 44 9.52 11.81 -3.81
CA VAL A 44 8.65 11.43 -4.91
C VAL A 44 9.42 11.51 -6.22
N MET A 45 9.55 10.39 -6.92
CA MET A 45 10.06 10.33 -8.28
C MET A 45 8.92 10.66 -9.25
N VAL A 46 9.20 11.54 -10.21
CA VAL A 46 8.30 11.85 -11.32
C VAL A 46 8.89 11.32 -12.62
N THR A 47 8.13 10.48 -13.30
CA THR A 47 8.54 9.84 -14.55
C THR A 47 7.54 10.17 -15.65
N ASP A 48 7.99 10.79 -16.74
CA ASP A 48 7.20 10.94 -17.95
C ASP A 48 6.98 9.57 -18.60
N VAL A 49 5.73 9.19 -18.73
CA VAL A 49 5.27 7.91 -19.29
C VAL A 49 4.38 8.11 -20.52
N THR A 50 4.38 9.30 -21.12
CA THR A 50 3.66 9.60 -22.38
C THR A 50 4.10 8.68 -23.52
N ASN A 51 5.37 8.26 -23.49
CA ASN A 51 5.84 7.15 -24.31
C ASN A 51 6.15 5.94 -23.41
N PRO A 52 5.21 5.00 -23.25
CA PRO A 52 5.38 3.89 -22.33
C PRO A 52 6.54 2.93 -22.68
N ARG A 53 7.02 2.96 -23.95
CA ARG A 53 8.20 2.19 -24.39
C ARG A 53 9.53 2.83 -23.97
N LYS A 54 9.53 4.13 -23.62
CA LYS A 54 10.70 4.91 -23.25
C LYS A 54 10.37 5.82 -22.06
N PRO A 55 10.00 5.27 -20.91
CA PRO A 55 9.71 6.08 -19.73
C PRO A 55 10.95 6.86 -19.30
N LYS A 56 10.75 8.14 -18.96
CA LYS A 56 11.85 9.06 -18.68
C LYS A 56 11.68 9.70 -17.31
N PRO A 57 12.60 9.49 -16.35
CA PRO A 57 12.65 10.27 -15.12
C PRO A 57 12.83 11.75 -15.44
N VAL A 58 11.96 12.61 -14.94
CA VAL A 58 11.98 14.06 -15.24
C VAL A 58 12.17 14.91 -14.01
N ASN A 59 11.78 14.45 -12.83
CA ASN A 59 11.92 15.21 -11.60
C ASN A 59 12.03 14.28 -10.38
N PHE A 60 12.56 14.81 -9.30
CA PHE A 60 12.57 14.19 -7.98
C PHE A 60 12.29 15.25 -6.91
N ALA A 61 11.19 15.11 -6.18
CA ALA A 61 10.84 15.99 -5.08
C ALA A 61 11.31 15.36 -3.76
N PRO A 62 12.43 15.81 -3.17
CA PRO A 62 12.93 15.25 -1.91
C PRO A 62 12.05 15.65 -0.74
N ILE A 63 12.03 14.81 0.29
CA ILE A 63 11.45 15.08 1.60
C ILE A 63 12.55 15.14 2.67
N HIS A 64 12.14 15.24 3.95
CA HIS A 64 13.10 15.26 5.06
C HIS A 64 13.97 13.98 5.07
N PRO A 65 15.31 14.07 5.29
CA PRO A 65 16.24 12.94 5.16
C PRO A 65 16.05 11.81 6.16
N ASN A 66 15.34 12.05 7.27
CA ASN A 66 15.00 11.01 8.26
C ASN A 66 13.55 10.53 8.15
N SER A 67 12.83 10.95 7.10
CA SER A 67 11.48 10.51 6.81
C SER A 67 11.44 9.68 5.54
N TRP A 68 10.42 8.87 5.38
CA TRP A 68 10.11 8.20 4.11
C TRP A 68 8.79 8.72 3.53
N CYS A 69 8.63 8.59 2.22
CA CYS A 69 7.40 8.88 1.48
C CYS A 69 7.07 7.68 0.59
N MET A 70 6.56 6.62 1.17
CA MET A 70 6.28 5.38 0.45
C MET A 70 4.93 5.38 -0.24
N HIS A 71 3.97 6.15 0.30
CA HIS A 71 2.59 6.12 -0.16
C HIS A 71 2.08 7.50 -0.54
N LEU A 72 1.32 7.53 -1.62
CA LEU A 72 0.80 8.76 -2.23
C LEU A 72 -0.52 8.50 -2.96
N GLN A 73 -1.30 9.55 -3.17
CA GLN A 73 -2.55 9.50 -3.93
C GLN A 73 -2.65 10.72 -4.82
N ALA A 74 -3.08 10.55 -6.08
CA ALA A 74 -3.25 11.62 -7.04
C ALA A 74 -4.70 11.71 -7.53
N ALA A 75 -5.28 12.89 -7.47
CA ALA A 75 -6.58 13.25 -8.04
C ALA A 75 -6.69 14.79 -8.16
N GLU A 76 -7.60 15.30 -8.99
CA GLU A 76 -7.98 16.72 -9.05
C GLU A 76 -6.78 17.70 -9.09
N ASP A 77 -5.74 17.40 -9.87
CA ASP A 77 -4.50 18.17 -9.93
C ASP A 77 -3.71 18.29 -8.62
N LEU A 78 -4.02 17.44 -7.66
CA LEU A 78 -3.29 17.34 -6.41
C LEU A 78 -2.63 15.97 -6.27
N LEU A 79 -1.47 15.97 -5.60
CA LEU A 79 -0.77 14.79 -5.15
C LEU A 79 -0.60 14.88 -3.64
N LEU A 80 -1.17 13.93 -2.92
CA LEU A 80 -1.01 13.75 -1.48
C LEU A 80 0.10 12.75 -1.24
N CYS A 81 1.07 13.09 -0.40
CA CYS A 81 2.20 12.26 -0.05
C CYS A 81 2.33 12.17 1.47
N ILE A 82 2.41 10.97 2.00
CA ILE A 82 2.64 10.77 3.44
C ILE A 82 4.11 11.01 3.79
N GLU A 83 4.36 11.50 4.99
CA GLU A 83 5.69 11.54 5.59
C GLU A 83 5.65 10.91 6.99
N GLU A 84 6.58 9.99 7.24
CA GLU A 84 6.71 9.27 8.51
C GLU A 84 8.20 9.07 8.81
N LEU A 85 8.56 9.04 10.09
CA LEU A 85 9.92 8.68 10.50
C LEU A 85 10.35 7.34 9.89
N ASP A 86 11.51 7.32 9.24
CA ASP A 86 12.06 6.10 8.63
C ASP A 86 12.47 5.07 9.70
N LEU A 87 11.48 4.36 10.23
CA LEU A 87 11.70 3.32 11.23
C LEU A 87 12.52 2.15 10.70
N LYS A 88 12.47 1.87 9.39
CA LYS A 88 13.24 0.78 8.79
C LYS A 88 14.73 1.09 8.68
N ALA A 89 15.12 2.35 8.63
CA ALA A 89 16.51 2.75 8.77
C ALA A 89 17.06 2.53 10.22
N LEU A 90 16.16 2.52 11.20
CA LEU A 90 16.49 2.40 12.63
C LEU A 90 16.37 0.97 13.16
N LEU A 91 15.56 0.12 12.54
CA LEU A 91 15.19 -1.22 12.98
C LEU A 91 15.57 -2.26 11.91
N SER A 92 15.81 -3.52 12.33
CA SER A 92 15.84 -4.63 11.39
C SER A 92 14.45 -4.90 10.82
N GLN A 93 14.35 -5.63 9.70
CA GLN A 93 13.06 -6.06 9.16
C GLN A 93 12.26 -6.86 10.20
N GLN A 94 12.90 -7.80 10.88
CA GLN A 94 12.24 -8.60 11.92
C GLN A 94 11.76 -7.73 13.07
N ASP A 95 12.56 -6.75 13.53
CA ASP A 95 12.17 -5.86 14.62
C ASP A 95 11.01 -4.95 14.22
N TYR A 96 10.98 -4.45 12.98
CA TYR A 96 9.88 -3.60 12.48
C TYR A 96 8.55 -4.35 12.43
N TYR A 97 8.57 -5.64 12.03
CA TYR A 97 7.35 -6.45 11.92
C TYR A 97 7.09 -7.33 13.14
N SER A 98 8.03 -7.42 14.09
CA SER A 98 7.88 -8.31 15.24
C SER A 98 6.84 -7.81 16.23
N ARG A 99 6.22 -8.77 16.89
CA ARG A 99 5.17 -8.56 17.89
C ARG A 99 5.60 -7.79 19.14
N SER A 100 6.91 -7.70 19.40
CA SER A 100 7.47 -7.04 20.57
C SER A 100 7.65 -5.53 20.37
N ASN A 101 7.53 -5.05 19.13
CA ASN A 101 7.70 -3.64 18.79
C ASN A 101 6.34 -2.99 18.54
N GLN A 102 5.50 -2.99 19.54
CA GLN A 102 4.49 -1.95 19.66
C GLN A 102 5.28 -0.63 19.72
N VAL A 103 5.14 0.17 18.68
CA VAL A 103 5.98 1.36 18.51
C VAL A 103 5.49 2.40 19.52
N ASP A 104 6.20 2.55 20.62
CA ASP A 104 6.01 3.68 21.51
C ASP A 104 6.63 4.92 20.82
N SER A 105 5.78 5.77 20.22
CA SER A 105 6.18 7.00 19.55
C SER A 105 7.00 7.89 20.49
N ALA A 106 6.66 7.93 21.78
CA ALA A 106 7.42 8.65 22.81
C ALA A 106 8.87 8.15 22.94
N ARG A 107 9.13 6.88 22.61
CA ARG A 107 10.48 6.31 22.64
C ARG A 107 11.38 6.87 21.54
N TYR A 108 10.84 7.17 20.36
CA TYR A 108 11.61 7.68 19.22
C TYR A 108 11.66 9.21 19.16
N GLY A 109 10.56 9.91 19.43
CA GLY A 109 10.54 11.38 19.50
C GLY A 109 11.49 11.93 20.56
N LYS A 110 11.64 11.25 21.70
CA LYS A 110 12.57 11.63 22.77
C LYS A 110 14.06 11.47 22.43
N ARG A 111 14.42 10.84 21.31
CA ARG A 111 15.81 10.68 20.88
C ARG A 111 16.38 11.90 20.16
N GLY A 112 15.62 12.98 20.00
CA GLY A 112 16.07 14.19 19.31
C GLY A 112 16.38 13.98 17.83
N VAL A 113 15.75 13.00 17.19
CA VAL A 113 15.84 12.81 15.74
C VAL A 113 14.93 13.84 15.08
N ASP A 114 15.50 14.70 14.26
CA ASP A 114 14.74 15.62 13.42
C ASP A 114 14.17 14.88 12.22
N PHE A 115 12.85 14.97 11.98
CA PHE A 115 12.13 14.31 10.89
C PHE A 115 10.82 15.07 10.60
N SER A 116 10.22 14.79 9.45
CA SER A 116 8.92 15.31 9.06
C SER A 116 7.85 14.23 9.24
N ALA A 117 6.73 14.57 9.86
CA ALA A 117 5.63 13.67 10.17
C ALA A 117 4.29 14.28 9.77
N GLY A 118 3.60 13.70 8.78
CA GLY A 118 2.32 14.22 8.32
C GLY A 118 1.99 13.92 6.87
N MET A 119 1.27 14.84 6.24
CA MET A 119 0.84 14.74 4.84
C MET A 119 1.24 16.01 4.08
N ARG A 120 2.02 15.85 3.04
CA ARG A 120 2.35 16.92 2.10
C ARG A 120 1.38 16.92 0.93
N VAL A 121 0.95 18.12 0.55
CA VAL A 121 0.10 18.36 -0.61
C VAL A 121 0.93 19.06 -1.69
N TYR A 122 0.94 18.48 -2.86
CA TYR A 122 1.53 19.10 -4.07
C TYR A 122 0.44 19.45 -5.06
N ASP A 123 0.60 20.61 -5.70
CA ASP A 123 -0.07 20.97 -6.94
C ASP A 123 0.68 20.29 -8.10
N ILE A 124 -0.03 19.52 -8.91
CA ILE A 124 0.46 18.84 -10.11
C ILE A 124 -0.21 19.33 -11.40
N ALA A 125 -0.67 20.58 -11.44
CA ALA A 125 -1.18 21.22 -12.66
C ALA A 125 -0.10 21.21 -13.76
N ASP A 126 1.18 21.44 -13.40
CA ASP A 126 2.33 21.01 -14.19
C ASP A 126 2.75 19.61 -13.72
N PRO A 127 2.41 18.55 -14.47
CA PRO A 127 2.62 17.18 -13.99
C PRO A 127 4.11 16.79 -13.87
N ALA A 128 5.01 17.47 -14.60
CA ALA A 128 6.45 17.23 -14.53
C ALA A 128 7.10 17.89 -13.30
N SER A 129 6.45 18.89 -12.70
CA SER A 129 7.03 19.73 -11.64
C SER A 129 6.10 19.90 -10.43
N PRO A 130 5.86 18.85 -9.63
CA PRO A 130 5.04 18.94 -8.45
C PRO A 130 5.48 20.09 -7.53
N ARG A 131 4.57 21.01 -7.21
CA ARG A 131 4.83 22.17 -6.39
C ARG A 131 4.20 21.98 -5.01
N PRO A 132 4.98 21.96 -3.90
CA PRO A 132 4.39 21.83 -2.56
C PRO A 132 3.54 23.07 -2.25
N ILE A 133 2.30 22.86 -1.81
CA ILE A 133 1.34 23.92 -1.49
C ILE A 133 0.80 23.85 -0.07
N GLY A 134 0.94 22.71 0.61
CA GLY A 134 0.45 22.52 1.98
C GLY A 134 1.15 21.38 2.68
N PHE A 135 1.09 21.41 4.01
CA PHE A 135 1.54 20.33 4.88
C PHE A 135 0.66 20.26 6.12
N MET A 136 0.14 19.06 6.38
CA MET A 136 -0.56 18.74 7.64
C MET A 136 0.41 17.99 8.54
N GLU A 137 0.92 18.65 9.55
CA GLU A 137 1.75 18.04 10.59
C GLU A 137 0.89 17.22 11.55
N VAL A 138 1.43 16.12 12.09
CA VAL A 138 0.80 15.33 13.12
C VAL A 138 1.71 15.15 14.32
N GLU A 139 1.13 15.08 15.51
CA GLU A 139 1.86 14.76 16.75
C GLU A 139 2.08 13.24 16.83
N GLY A 140 3.30 12.79 16.52
CA GLY A 140 3.66 11.39 16.47
C GLY A 140 4.78 11.09 15.48
N LEU A 141 4.80 9.88 14.93
CA LEU A 141 5.83 9.47 13.97
C LEU A 141 5.45 9.71 12.52
N GLY A 142 4.18 9.99 12.23
CA GLY A 142 3.71 10.35 10.91
C GLY A 142 2.59 9.48 10.36
N LEU A 143 2.43 9.51 9.04
CA LEU A 143 1.42 8.75 8.31
C LEU A 143 2.07 7.66 7.48
N HIS A 144 1.40 6.48 7.39
CA HIS A 144 1.94 5.34 6.64
C HIS A 144 1.23 5.13 5.31
N ARG A 145 -0.09 5.09 5.28
CA ARG A 145 -0.88 4.89 4.06
C ARG A 145 -2.01 5.90 4.01
N ILE A 146 -2.39 6.30 2.79
CA ILE A 146 -3.48 7.23 2.57
C ILE A 146 -4.43 6.71 1.49
N TRP A 147 -5.72 6.96 1.65
CA TRP A 147 -6.77 6.78 0.65
C TRP A 147 -7.42 8.12 0.33
N TRP A 148 -7.36 8.48 -0.94
CA TRP A 148 -8.03 9.68 -1.46
C TRP A 148 -8.24 9.54 -2.97
N THR A 149 -9.45 9.74 -3.44
CA THR A 149 -9.82 9.65 -4.87
C THR A 149 -10.36 10.97 -5.41
N GLY A 150 -10.04 12.07 -4.73
CA GLY A 150 -10.63 13.38 -4.95
C GLY A 150 -11.70 13.70 -3.91
N GLY A 151 -12.23 14.93 -3.97
CA GLY A 151 -13.24 15.43 -3.04
C GLY A 151 -12.67 15.83 -1.68
N ARG A 152 -13.62 16.11 -0.76
CA ARG A 152 -13.31 16.80 0.49
C ARG A 152 -12.55 15.96 1.52
N TYR A 153 -12.65 14.63 1.55
CA TYR A 153 -12.12 13.85 2.66
C TYR A 153 -11.09 12.82 2.20
N ALA A 154 -9.96 12.79 2.90
CA ALA A 154 -8.95 11.75 2.82
C ALA A 154 -8.91 10.93 4.11
N TYR A 155 -8.39 9.71 4.02
CA TYR A 155 -8.32 8.77 5.13
C TYR A 155 -6.92 8.19 5.21
N ALA A 156 -6.30 8.26 6.38
CA ALA A 156 -4.91 7.81 6.52
C ALA A 156 -4.72 6.91 7.75
N SER A 157 -3.73 6.04 7.66
CA SER A 157 -3.18 5.38 8.82
C SER A 157 -2.10 6.26 9.44
N ALA A 158 -2.20 6.52 10.74
CA ALA A 158 -1.38 7.48 11.47
C ALA A 158 -0.82 6.88 12.75
N LEU A 159 0.50 6.98 12.94
CA LEU A 159 1.16 6.62 14.18
C LEU A 159 1.32 7.88 15.04
N LEU A 160 0.33 8.08 15.90
CA LEU A 160 0.20 9.27 16.75
C LEU A 160 0.70 9.02 18.16
N ASP A 161 1.14 10.08 18.82
CA ASP A 161 1.52 10.05 20.23
C ASP A 161 0.36 9.55 21.11
N GLY A 162 0.69 8.70 22.06
CA GLY A 162 -0.28 8.11 22.97
C GLY A 162 -1.00 6.86 22.46
N PHE A 163 -0.81 6.48 21.18
CA PHE A 163 -1.34 5.24 20.62
C PHE A 163 -0.26 4.15 20.49
N VAL A 164 -0.68 2.91 20.58
CA VAL A 164 0.22 1.74 20.53
C VAL A 164 0.85 1.57 19.15
N ASP A 165 0.08 1.81 18.07
CA ASP A 165 0.49 1.71 16.68
C ASP A 165 -0.45 2.56 15.81
N HIS A 166 -0.40 2.42 14.49
CA HIS A 166 -1.19 3.20 13.54
C HIS A 166 -2.70 3.04 13.74
N ILE A 167 -3.39 4.17 13.75
CA ILE A 167 -4.85 4.28 13.83
C ILE A 167 -5.43 4.92 12.57
N LEU A 168 -6.75 4.92 12.39
CA LEU A 168 -7.41 5.67 11.33
C LEU A 168 -7.56 7.14 11.72
N ILE A 169 -7.18 8.06 10.81
CA ILE A 169 -7.59 9.46 10.86
C ILE A 169 -8.37 9.85 9.60
N VAL A 170 -9.29 10.79 9.76
CA VAL A 170 -10.06 11.42 8.68
C VAL A 170 -9.58 12.86 8.52
N ILE A 171 -9.23 13.24 7.29
CA ILE A 171 -8.63 14.52 6.95
C ILE A 171 -9.60 15.30 6.08
N ASP A 172 -9.89 16.54 6.44
CA ASP A 172 -10.66 17.49 5.62
C ASP A 172 -9.70 18.22 4.66
N MET A 173 -9.95 18.05 3.37
CA MET A 173 -9.21 18.63 2.25
C MET A 173 -9.92 19.84 1.63
N ALA A 174 -10.95 20.42 2.29
CA ALA A 174 -11.69 21.58 1.77
C ALA A 174 -10.75 22.76 1.43
N GLU A 175 -9.64 22.90 2.15
CA GLU A 175 -8.56 23.83 1.87
C GLU A 175 -7.25 23.03 1.69
N PRO A 176 -6.88 22.64 0.45
CA PRO A 176 -5.71 21.79 0.21
C PRO A 176 -4.38 22.37 0.69
N THR A 177 -4.29 23.69 0.82
CA THR A 177 -3.10 24.38 1.38
C THR A 177 -2.99 24.24 2.88
N ARG A 178 -4.10 23.88 3.58
CA ARG A 178 -4.18 23.72 5.03
C ARG A 178 -5.13 22.57 5.41
N PRO A 179 -4.82 21.33 5.04
CA PRO A 179 -5.64 20.18 5.43
C PRO A 179 -5.61 20.00 6.95
N VAL A 180 -6.73 19.50 7.51
CA VAL A 180 -6.87 19.32 8.96
C VAL A 180 -7.49 17.98 9.29
N GLU A 181 -7.05 17.35 10.38
CA GLU A 181 -7.72 16.18 10.95
C GLU A 181 -9.09 16.59 11.52
N VAL A 182 -10.13 15.82 11.18
CA VAL A 182 -11.51 16.06 11.65
C VAL A 182 -12.09 14.89 12.42
N GLY A 183 -11.46 13.73 12.41
CA GLY A 183 -11.89 12.56 13.15
C GLY A 183 -10.87 11.46 13.17
N ARG A 184 -11.02 10.52 14.09
CA ARG A 184 -10.16 9.34 14.23
C ARG A 184 -10.92 8.13 14.76
N TRP A 185 -10.37 6.96 14.49
CA TRP A 185 -10.88 5.71 15.04
C TRP A 185 -9.73 4.70 15.24
N TRP A 186 -9.82 3.90 16.28
CA TRP A 186 -8.87 2.86 16.63
C TRP A 186 -9.56 1.63 17.20
N ILE A 187 -8.90 0.49 17.16
CA ILE A 187 -9.39 -0.71 17.85
C ILE A 187 -9.24 -0.47 19.35
N PRO A 188 -10.31 -0.69 20.17
CA PRO A 188 -10.24 -0.54 21.62
C PRO A 188 -9.05 -1.29 22.23
N GLY A 189 -8.27 -0.62 23.07
CA GLY A 189 -7.00 -1.09 23.61
C GLY A 189 -5.79 -0.35 23.06
N MET A 190 -5.92 0.40 21.95
CA MET A 190 -4.78 1.08 21.33
C MET A 190 -4.47 2.47 21.93
N ASN A 191 -5.39 3.11 22.64
CA ASN A 191 -5.17 4.42 23.23
C ASN A 191 -4.53 4.30 24.61
N ALA A 192 -3.20 4.10 24.62
CA ALA A 192 -2.43 3.97 25.86
C ALA A 192 -2.43 5.25 26.71
N ALA A 193 -2.50 6.43 26.09
CA ALA A 193 -2.58 7.69 26.81
C ALA A 193 -3.89 7.84 27.62
N ALA A 194 -4.98 7.20 27.17
CA ALA A 194 -6.23 7.13 27.90
C ALA A 194 -6.29 5.95 28.90
N GLY A 195 -5.19 5.22 29.09
CA GLY A 195 -5.12 4.06 29.98
C GLY A 195 -5.71 2.77 29.41
N GLU A 196 -5.98 2.72 28.10
CA GLU A 196 -6.37 1.45 27.46
C GLU A 196 -5.20 0.46 27.48
N VAL A 197 -5.51 -0.81 27.62
CA VAL A 197 -4.54 -1.91 27.67
C VAL A 197 -4.88 -2.93 26.60
N THR A 198 -3.83 -3.42 25.90
CA THR A 198 -3.96 -4.47 24.91
C THR A 198 -3.74 -5.85 25.54
N ASP A 199 -4.56 -6.83 25.20
CA ASP A 199 -4.42 -8.23 25.60
C ASP A 199 -4.12 -9.16 24.41
N TRP A 200 -4.13 -8.60 23.18
CA TRP A 200 -3.85 -9.38 21.97
C TRP A 200 -2.36 -9.67 21.76
N LYS A 201 -2.11 -10.70 20.96
CA LYS A 201 -0.79 -11.05 20.47
C LYS A 201 -0.64 -10.58 19.02
N GLY A 202 0.57 -10.15 18.66
CA GLY A 202 0.87 -9.67 17.32
C GLY A 202 0.80 -8.15 17.18
N ARG A 203 1.11 -7.67 15.99
CA ARG A 203 1.08 -6.25 15.65
C ARG A 203 -0.30 -5.85 15.11
N TRP A 204 -1.10 -5.19 15.91
CA TRP A 204 -2.36 -4.60 15.49
C TRP A 204 -2.12 -3.13 15.12
N ALA A 205 -2.16 -2.85 13.82
CA ALA A 205 -1.88 -1.54 13.27
C ALA A 205 -2.71 -1.35 12.01
N LEU A 206 -3.40 -0.24 11.87
CA LEU A 206 -4.02 0.07 10.59
C LEU A 206 -2.94 0.22 9.53
N HIS A 207 -3.00 -0.60 8.48
CA HIS A 207 -2.15 -0.40 7.32
C HIS A 207 -2.86 0.48 6.28
N HIS A 208 -4.07 0.09 5.87
CA HIS A 208 -4.82 0.81 4.86
C HIS A 208 -6.32 0.77 5.16
N ALA A 209 -7.03 1.86 4.88
CA ALA A 209 -8.48 1.91 4.87
C ALA A 209 -8.94 2.41 3.50
N VAL A 210 -9.52 1.53 2.69
CA VAL A 210 -10.21 1.90 1.45
C VAL A 210 -11.63 2.34 1.81
N VAL A 211 -12.03 3.51 1.33
CA VAL A 211 -13.36 4.06 1.66
C VAL A 211 -14.18 4.20 0.38
N ALA A 212 -15.41 3.72 0.45
CA ALA A 212 -16.40 3.88 -0.59
C ALA A 212 -17.81 3.90 0.02
N ASP A 213 -18.68 4.77 -0.50
CA ASP A 213 -20.07 4.94 -0.04
C ASP A 213 -20.19 5.13 1.48
N ASP A 214 -19.33 5.97 2.06
CA ASP A 214 -19.25 6.23 3.51
C ASP A 214 -18.96 4.98 4.38
N ILE A 215 -18.40 3.93 3.78
CA ILE A 215 -17.91 2.74 4.49
C ILE A 215 -16.40 2.65 4.33
N ALA A 216 -15.68 2.53 5.44
CA ALA A 216 -14.24 2.28 5.46
C ALA A 216 -13.96 0.79 5.72
N TYR A 217 -13.16 0.19 4.85
CA TYR A 217 -12.68 -1.19 4.97
C TYR A 217 -11.22 -1.14 5.42
N GLY A 218 -11.00 -1.33 6.71
CA GLY A 218 -9.69 -1.17 7.35
C GLY A 218 -8.96 -2.50 7.48
N ALA A 219 -7.72 -2.52 7.01
CA ALA A 219 -6.79 -3.65 7.12
C ALA A 219 -5.81 -3.40 8.26
N TRP A 220 -5.81 -4.25 9.31
CA TRP A 220 -5.16 -3.99 10.59
C TRP A 220 -4.02 -4.97 10.92
N ARG A 221 -3.19 -5.30 9.98
CA ARG A 221 -2.08 -6.24 10.18
C ARG A 221 -2.57 -7.54 10.86
N ASP A 222 -2.04 -7.90 12.03
CA ASP A 222 -2.49 -9.08 12.78
C ASP A 222 -3.85 -8.87 13.48
N GLY A 223 -4.41 -7.67 13.43
CA GLY A 223 -5.75 -7.33 13.89
C GLY A 223 -6.86 -7.66 12.89
N GLY A 224 -6.51 -8.04 11.64
CA GLY A 224 -7.48 -8.46 10.62
C GLY A 224 -8.22 -7.31 9.95
N LEU A 225 -9.53 -7.44 9.81
CA LEU A 225 -10.42 -6.55 9.04
C LEU A 225 -11.38 -5.79 9.96
N THR A 226 -11.53 -4.49 9.75
CA THR A 226 -12.67 -3.73 10.27
C THR A 226 -13.52 -3.17 9.14
N ILE A 227 -14.82 -3.08 9.36
CA ILE A 227 -15.76 -2.33 8.52
C ILE A 227 -16.35 -1.23 9.40
N LEU A 228 -16.19 0.03 8.98
CA LEU A 228 -16.62 1.20 9.74
C LEU A 228 -17.64 2.01 8.92
N ASP A 229 -18.68 2.52 9.57
CA ASP A 229 -19.49 3.62 9.05
C ASP A 229 -18.72 4.93 9.30
N VAL A 230 -18.39 5.62 8.22
CA VAL A 230 -17.68 6.91 8.24
C VAL A 230 -18.55 8.05 7.68
N LYS A 231 -19.87 7.91 7.72
CA LYS A 231 -20.80 8.96 7.32
C LYS A 231 -20.60 10.22 8.16
N ASP A 232 -20.51 10.06 9.48
CA ASP A 232 -20.02 11.11 10.37
C ASP A 232 -18.47 11.05 10.39
N LYS A 233 -17.84 12.02 9.71
CA LYS A 233 -16.38 12.08 9.56
C LYS A 233 -15.67 12.33 10.88
N SER A 234 -16.35 12.96 11.85
CA SER A 234 -15.79 13.25 13.17
C SER A 234 -15.86 12.08 14.15
N ALA A 235 -16.75 11.13 13.89
CA ALA A 235 -17.03 10.02 14.79
C ALA A 235 -17.31 8.70 14.02
N PRO A 236 -16.29 8.11 13.37
CA PRO A 236 -16.43 6.82 12.71
C PRO A 236 -16.93 5.72 13.66
N LYS A 237 -17.82 4.84 13.19
CA LYS A 237 -18.46 3.82 14.01
C LYS A 237 -18.16 2.41 13.50
N LEU A 238 -17.83 1.51 14.41
CA LEU A 238 -17.59 0.11 14.08
C LEU A 238 -18.91 -0.58 13.65
N ILE A 239 -18.91 -1.18 12.47
CA ILE A 239 -19.94 -2.11 12.01
C ILE A 239 -19.55 -3.52 12.38
N THR A 240 -18.31 -3.93 12.07
CA THR A 240 -17.78 -5.25 12.44
C THR A 240 -16.26 -5.27 12.48
N HIS A 241 -15.73 -6.20 13.27
CA HIS A 241 -14.32 -6.57 13.31
C HIS A 241 -14.21 -8.08 13.12
N ARG A 242 -13.32 -8.53 12.23
CA ARG A 242 -13.01 -9.93 11.96
C ARG A 242 -11.50 -10.13 12.00
N ASN A 243 -11.07 -11.10 12.78
CA ASN A 243 -9.67 -11.47 12.87
C ASN A 243 -9.50 -12.98 12.68
N TRP A 244 -8.54 -13.37 11.87
CA TRP A 244 -8.15 -14.76 11.60
C TRP A 244 -6.68 -15.05 11.93
N SER A 245 -6.00 -14.13 12.55
CA SER A 245 -4.64 -14.30 13.08
C SER A 245 -4.70 -14.52 14.61
N SER A 246 -4.59 -15.76 15.13
CA SER A 246 -4.34 -17.02 14.46
C SER A 246 -5.66 -17.76 14.15
N PRO A 247 -5.70 -18.91 13.40
CA PRO A 247 -4.53 -19.76 13.08
C PRO A 247 -3.71 -19.29 11.85
N PHE A 248 -4.20 -18.32 11.08
CA PHE A 248 -3.47 -17.81 9.93
C PHE A 248 -2.45 -16.74 10.34
N GLY A 249 -1.45 -16.50 9.47
CA GLY A 249 -0.27 -15.70 9.79
C GLY A 249 -0.47 -14.19 9.94
N GLY A 250 -1.69 -13.66 9.79
CA GLY A 250 -1.96 -12.21 9.88
C GLY A 250 -1.28 -11.40 8.79
N GLY A 251 -1.01 -10.13 9.09
CA GLY A 251 -0.41 -9.20 8.13
C GLY A 251 -1.44 -8.57 7.19
N THR A 252 -2.71 -8.46 7.60
CA THR A 252 -3.78 -7.87 6.77
C THR A 252 -3.39 -6.47 6.33
N HIS A 253 -3.30 -6.30 4.99
CA HIS A 253 -2.61 -5.19 4.36
C HIS A 253 -3.53 -4.24 3.60
N SER A 254 -4.45 -4.78 2.81
CA SER A 254 -5.42 -4.02 2.03
C SER A 254 -6.75 -4.75 1.94
N ALA A 255 -7.84 -3.98 1.84
CA ALA A 255 -9.20 -4.49 1.72
C ALA A 255 -9.91 -3.72 0.60
N LEU A 256 -10.09 -4.36 -0.57
CA LEU A 256 -10.65 -3.79 -1.78
C LEU A 256 -12.13 -4.18 -1.93
N PRO A 257 -13.09 -3.27 -1.76
CA PRO A 257 -14.50 -3.54 -1.99
C PRO A 257 -14.84 -3.56 -3.48
N LEU A 258 -15.66 -4.53 -3.89
CA LEU A 258 -16.31 -4.64 -5.19
C LEU A 258 -17.80 -4.48 -4.95
N HIS A 259 -18.25 -3.21 -4.88
CA HIS A 259 -19.58 -2.83 -4.36
C HIS A 259 -20.73 -3.39 -5.16
N ASP A 260 -20.63 -3.38 -6.48
CA ASP A 260 -21.65 -3.89 -7.40
C ASP A 260 -21.94 -5.40 -7.21
N ARG A 261 -21.03 -6.11 -6.54
CA ARG A 261 -21.15 -7.55 -6.28
C ARG A 261 -21.24 -7.90 -4.79
N ASN A 262 -21.15 -6.95 -3.89
CA ASN A 262 -21.04 -7.19 -2.45
C ASN A 262 -19.90 -8.15 -2.09
N ILE A 263 -18.78 -8.03 -2.76
CA ILE A 263 -17.54 -8.78 -2.52
C ILE A 263 -16.49 -7.84 -1.92
N LEU A 264 -15.70 -8.37 -1.00
CA LEU A 264 -14.51 -7.70 -0.46
C LEU A 264 -13.31 -8.62 -0.65
N VAL A 265 -12.25 -8.09 -1.27
CA VAL A 265 -10.99 -8.82 -1.45
C VAL A 265 -9.97 -8.29 -0.45
N VAL A 266 -9.44 -9.16 0.41
CA VAL A 266 -8.54 -8.78 1.50
C VAL A 266 -7.20 -9.49 1.34
N ALA A 267 -6.12 -8.74 1.22
CA ALA A 267 -4.78 -9.29 1.09
C ALA A 267 -4.03 -9.25 2.43
N ASP A 268 -3.41 -10.37 2.80
CA ASP A 268 -2.45 -10.47 3.90
C ASP A 268 -1.03 -10.41 3.32
N GLU A 269 -0.22 -9.44 3.75
CA GLU A 269 1.14 -9.22 3.24
C GLU A 269 2.15 -10.23 3.80
N ALA A 270 3.03 -10.73 2.95
CA ALA A 270 4.25 -11.39 3.41
C ALA A 270 5.27 -10.33 3.84
N THR A 271 5.67 -10.34 5.10
CA THR A 271 6.52 -9.30 5.71
C THR A 271 7.93 -9.77 6.02
N LEU A 272 8.14 -11.08 6.08
CA LEU A 272 9.42 -11.72 6.34
C LEU A 272 9.80 -12.64 5.17
N ASN A 273 11.01 -13.21 5.21
CA ASN A 273 11.38 -14.22 4.24
C ASN A 273 10.50 -15.47 4.40
N VAL A 274 10.30 -16.19 3.32
CA VAL A 274 9.36 -17.33 3.22
C VAL A 274 9.58 -18.44 4.25
N ASP A 275 10.77 -18.58 4.80
CA ASP A 275 11.12 -19.53 5.86
C ASP A 275 10.89 -19.01 7.29
N GLN A 276 10.49 -17.75 7.43
CA GLN A 276 10.35 -17.05 8.71
C GLN A 276 8.89 -16.78 9.10
N GLU A 277 7.95 -16.99 8.19
CA GLU A 277 6.52 -16.78 8.45
C GLU A 277 5.64 -17.77 7.67
N GLN A 278 4.36 -17.83 8.05
CA GLN A 278 3.38 -18.64 7.33
C GLN A 278 3.03 -18.00 5.97
N LEU A 279 2.66 -18.83 4.99
CA LEU A 279 2.16 -18.36 3.71
C LEU A 279 0.92 -17.48 3.89
N LYS A 280 0.98 -16.31 3.27
CA LYS A 280 -0.10 -15.32 3.29
C LYS A 280 -1.14 -15.61 2.22
N ARG A 281 -2.36 -15.09 2.43
CA ARG A 281 -3.51 -15.33 1.56
C ARG A 281 -4.09 -14.01 1.08
N THR A 282 -4.77 -14.09 -0.05
CA THR A 282 -5.74 -13.06 -0.45
C THR A 282 -7.13 -13.68 -0.35
N TRP A 283 -7.93 -13.17 0.56
CA TRP A 283 -9.24 -13.66 0.91
C TRP A 283 -10.32 -13.02 0.05
N VAL A 284 -11.35 -13.76 -0.29
CA VAL A 284 -12.56 -13.27 -0.93
C VAL A 284 -13.71 -13.42 0.05
N PHE A 285 -14.32 -12.30 0.45
CA PHE A 285 -15.43 -12.27 1.39
C PHE A 285 -16.73 -11.87 0.69
N ASP A 286 -17.82 -12.53 1.06
CA ASP A 286 -19.18 -12.07 0.83
C ASP A 286 -19.51 -11.02 1.92
N ILE A 287 -19.88 -9.81 1.51
CA ILE A 287 -20.22 -8.69 2.39
C ILE A 287 -21.68 -8.19 2.21
N ARG A 288 -22.57 -9.03 1.67
CA ARG A 288 -24.02 -8.69 1.62
C ARG A 288 -24.56 -8.31 2.99
N ALA A 289 -24.05 -8.94 4.04
CA ALA A 289 -24.27 -8.58 5.44
C ALA A 289 -22.96 -7.99 6.02
N LYS A 290 -22.80 -6.66 5.94
CA LYS A 290 -21.56 -6.00 6.39
C LYS A 290 -21.20 -6.26 7.86
N HIS A 291 -22.21 -6.54 8.72
CA HIS A 291 -21.98 -6.91 10.11
C HIS A 291 -21.46 -8.36 10.29
N ASN A 292 -21.53 -9.18 9.25
CA ASN A 292 -21.09 -10.59 9.26
C ASN A 292 -20.44 -10.98 7.92
N PRO A 293 -19.27 -10.41 7.55
CA PRO A 293 -18.54 -10.82 6.36
C PRO A 293 -18.08 -12.28 6.49
N ILE A 294 -18.28 -13.06 5.42
CA ILE A 294 -17.93 -14.49 5.37
C ILE A 294 -16.90 -14.72 4.27
N SER A 295 -15.77 -15.32 4.63
CA SER A 295 -14.79 -15.76 3.63
C SER A 295 -15.38 -16.93 2.81
N ILE A 296 -15.42 -16.76 1.50
CA ILE A 296 -15.99 -17.74 0.56
C ILE A 296 -14.94 -18.40 -0.33
N ALA A 297 -13.78 -17.79 -0.49
CA ALA A 297 -12.65 -18.33 -1.25
C ALA A 297 -11.34 -17.61 -0.88
N THR A 298 -10.25 -18.08 -1.46
CA THR A 298 -8.97 -17.36 -1.55
C THR A 298 -8.49 -17.30 -3.00
N LEU A 299 -7.74 -16.27 -3.37
CA LEU A 299 -7.06 -16.27 -4.67
C LEU A 299 -6.01 -17.40 -4.72
N PRO A 300 -5.79 -18.02 -5.89
CA PRO A 300 -4.75 -19.02 -6.07
C PRO A 300 -3.37 -18.47 -5.70
N THR A 301 -2.59 -19.27 -4.96
CA THR A 301 -1.17 -18.95 -4.73
C THR A 301 -0.39 -19.25 -6.00
N PRO A 302 0.47 -18.35 -6.48
CA PRO A 302 1.33 -18.57 -7.64
C PRO A 302 2.14 -19.87 -7.54
N SER A 303 2.16 -20.65 -8.60
CA SER A 303 2.83 -21.97 -8.64
C SER A 303 3.52 -22.28 -9.98
N ASP A 304 3.74 -21.25 -10.79
CA ASP A 304 4.48 -21.34 -12.07
C ASP A 304 5.98 -21.57 -11.88
N GLN A 305 6.50 -21.30 -10.67
CA GLN A 305 7.87 -21.58 -10.24
C GLN A 305 7.88 -22.04 -8.77
N ASP A 306 9.01 -22.58 -8.30
CA ASP A 306 9.20 -22.94 -6.89
C ASP A 306 9.68 -21.71 -6.08
N TYR A 307 8.74 -20.82 -5.73
CA TYR A 307 9.03 -19.59 -5.00
C TYR A 307 9.56 -19.83 -3.59
N LEU A 308 9.29 -20.98 -3.00
CA LEU A 308 9.82 -21.33 -1.68
C LEU A 308 11.34 -21.56 -1.74
N LYS A 309 11.85 -22.08 -2.87
CA LYS A 309 13.30 -22.23 -3.11
C LYS A 309 13.97 -20.93 -3.56
N ILE A 310 13.23 -20.05 -4.27
CA ILE A 310 13.76 -18.74 -4.66
C ILE A 310 14.05 -17.91 -3.41
N GLY A 311 13.23 -18.05 -2.38
CA GLY A 311 13.40 -17.34 -1.12
C GLY A 311 12.86 -15.89 -1.17
N GLY A 312 13.26 -15.07 -0.20
CA GLY A 312 12.76 -13.71 -0.02
C GLY A 312 11.31 -13.68 0.47
N GLN A 313 10.66 -12.55 0.31
CA GLN A 313 9.25 -12.42 0.64
C GLN A 313 8.40 -13.02 -0.50
N PHE A 314 7.50 -13.92 -0.16
CA PHE A 314 6.59 -14.56 -1.10
C PHE A 314 5.15 -14.51 -0.57
N GLY A 315 4.37 -13.63 -1.14
CA GLY A 315 2.97 -13.43 -0.77
C GLY A 315 2.36 -12.23 -1.49
N PRO A 316 1.05 -12.04 -1.32
CA PRO A 316 0.39 -10.85 -1.82
C PRO A 316 0.96 -9.61 -1.14
N HIS A 317 0.93 -8.47 -1.83
CA HIS A 317 1.29 -7.18 -1.27
C HIS A 317 0.18 -6.16 -1.56
N ASN A 318 0.16 -5.54 -2.74
CA ASN A 318 -0.85 -4.57 -3.11
C ASN A 318 -1.84 -5.12 -4.13
N LEU A 319 -3.11 -4.75 -3.98
CA LEU A 319 -4.15 -4.90 -4.99
C LEU A 319 -4.23 -3.60 -5.80
N HIS A 320 -4.53 -3.70 -7.09
CA HIS A 320 -4.92 -2.55 -7.87
C HIS A 320 -6.22 -1.94 -7.32
N GLU A 321 -6.21 -0.63 -7.06
CA GLU A 321 -7.21 0.04 -6.21
C GLU A 321 -8.50 0.44 -6.94
N ASN A 322 -8.89 -0.09 -8.06
CA ASN A 322 -10.18 0.21 -8.75
C ASN A 322 -10.68 1.67 -8.61
N ARG A 323 -9.80 2.65 -8.67
CA ARG A 323 -10.11 4.05 -8.41
C ARG A 323 -10.59 4.78 -9.66
N PRO A 324 -11.30 5.92 -9.54
CA PRO A 324 -11.65 6.75 -10.70
C PRO A 324 -10.43 7.08 -11.56
N GLY A 325 -10.59 7.01 -12.90
CA GLY A 325 -9.51 7.28 -13.86
C GLY A 325 -8.54 6.11 -14.11
N SER A 326 -8.62 5.03 -13.35
CA SER A 326 -7.87 3.79 -13.59
C SER A 326 -8.76 2.72 -14.26
N PHE A 327 -8.17 1.58 -14.60
CA PHE A 327 -8.94 0.38 -14.96
C PHE A 327 -9.79 -0.04 -13.77
N GLN A 328 -11.09 -0.24 -14.00
CA GLN A 328 -12.02 -0.68 -12.98
C GLN A 328 -12.70 -1.97 -13.40
N SER A 329 -12.70 -2.95 -12.53
CA SER A 329 -13.38 -4.22 -12.77
C SER A 329 -13.84 -4.84 -11.46
N SER A 330 -15.01 -5.47 -11.50
CA SER A 330 -15.52 -6.30 -10.41
C SER A 330 -15.26 -7.79 -10.63
N THR A 331 -14.67 -8.16 -11.77
CA THR A 331 -14.40 -9.56 -12.14
C THR A 331 -12.94 -9.85 -12.44
N THR A 332 -12.13 -8.83 -12.77
CA THR A 332 -10.69 -8.95 -12.98
C THR A 332 -9.94 -8.20 -11.91
N LEU A 333 -9.07 -8.90 -11.20
CA LEU A 333 -8.21 -8.32 -10.16
C LEU A 333 -6.75 -8.40 -10.58
N PHE A 334 -5.99 -7.38 -10.19
CA PHE A 334 -4.54 -7.38 -10.31
C PHE A 334 -3.92 -7.21 -8.93
N ALA A 335 -2.85 -7.97 -8.69
CA ALA A 335 -2.10 -7.93 -7.45
C ALA A 335 -0.61 -8.02 -7.71
N THR A 336 0.19 -7.35 -6.88
CA THR A 336 1.60 -7.67 -6.75
C THR A 336 1.78 -8.83 -5.77
N TRP A 337 2.73 -9.71 -6.09
CA TRP A 337 3.02 -10.91 -5.31
C TRP A 337 4.51 -11.03 -5.02
N GLN A 338 5.09 -9.92 -4.59
CA GLN A 338 6.50 -9.75 -4.21
C GLN A 338 7.49 -10.51 -5.11
N SER A 339 8.15 -11.60 -4.64
CA SER A 339 9.10 -12.37 -5.45
C SER A 339 8.46 -13.04 -6.67
N ALA A 340 7.14 -13.17 -6.72
CA ALA A 340 6.39 -13.76 -7.82
C ALA A 340 5.82 -12.73 -8.83
N GLY A 341 6.18 -11.46 -8.72
CA GLY A 341 5.83 -10.45 -9.72
C GLY A 341 4.38 -9.96 -9.64
N VAL A 342 3.79 -9.66 -10.81
CA VAL A 342 2.40 -9.22 -10.95
C VAL A 342 1.52 -10.37 -11.37
N ARG A 343 0.31 -10.44 -10.81
CA ARG A 343 -0.69 -11.46 -11.06
C ARG A 343 -2.02 -10.85 -11.45
N ALA A 344 -2.72 -11.50 -12.38
CA ALA A 344 -4.08 -11.17 -12.78
C ALA A 344 -5.00 -12.36 -12.49
N PHE A 345 -6.17 -12.07 -11.89
CA PHE A 345 -7.13 -13.09 -11.47
C PHE A 345 -8.51 -12.80 -12.06
N ASP A 346 -9.20 -13.86 -12.49
CA ASP A 346 -10.63 -13.87 -12.79
C ASP A 346 -11.39 -14.30 -11.53
N ILE A 347 -12.28 -13.44 -11.08
CA ILE A 347 -13.22 -13.69 -9.98
C ILE A 347 -14.67 -13.54 -10.43
N SER A 348 -14.96 -13.77 -11.71
CA SER A 348 -16.34 -13.79 -12.24
C SER A 348 -17.21 -14.78 -11.46
N ASP A 349 -16.66 -15.96 -11.14
CA ASP A 349 -17.14 -16.82 -10.05
C ASP A 349 -16.31 -16.55 -8.79
N PRO A 350 -16.82 -15.82 -7.78
CA PRO A 350 -16.07 -15.48 -6.59
C PRO A 350 -15.79 -16.69 -5.67
N TYR A 351 -16.46 -17.82 -5.89
CA TYR A 351 -16.22 -19.07 -5.17
C TYR A 351 -15.08 -19.90 -5.78
N GLN A 352 -14.72 -19.62 -7.04
CA GLN A 352 -13.66 -20.33 -7.78
C GLN A 352 -12.74 -19.35 -8.52
N PRO A 353 -12.01 -18.46 -7.80
CA PRO A 353 -11.05 -17.55 -8.42
C PRO A 353 -9.99 -18.30 -9.23
N ARG A 354 -9.58 -17.74 -10.36
CA ARG A 354 -8.56 -18.34 -11.25
C ARG A 354 -7.50 -17.32 -11.61
N GLU A 355 -6.23 -17.74 -11.60
CA GLU A 355 -5.16 -16.93 -12.18
C GLU A 355 -5.24 -16.97 -13.72
N ILE A 356 -5.34 -15.80 -14.33
CA ILE A 356 -5.51 -15.64 -15.79
C ILE A 356 -4.30 -14.98 -16.47
N GLY A 357 -3.36 -14.46 -15.72
CA GLY A 357 -2.15 -13.85 -16.25
C GLY A 357 -1.11 -13.53 -15.19
N TYR A 358 0.14 -13.40 -15.61
CA TYR A 358 1.23 -12.98 -14.75
C TYR A 358 2.41 -12.42 -15.54
N PHE A 359 3.24 -11.65 -14.85
CA PHE A 359 4.55 -11.21 -15.31
C PHE A 359 5.53 -11.25 -14.12
N VAL A 360 6.59 -12.02 -14.26
CA VAL A 360 7.65 -12.17 -13.26
C VAL A 360 8.89 -11.43 -13.78
N PRO A 361 9.24 -10.27 -13.22
CA PRO A 361 10.44 -9.54 -13.62
C PRO A 361 11.70 -10.37 -13.38
N PRO A 362 12.81 -10.10 -14.11
CA PRO A 362 14.10 -10.69 -13.76
C PRO A 362 14.58 -10.22 -12.39
N GLN A 363 15.58 -10.90 -11.84
CA GLN A 363 16.23 -10.43 -10.62
C GLN A 363 16.86 -9.04 -10.86
N PRO A 364 16.78 -8.11 -9.91
CA PRO A 364 17.44 -6.82 -9.99
C PRO A 364 18.95 -6.99 -10.17
N SER A 365 19.54 -6.20 -11.06
CA SER A 365 20.99 -6.15 -11.24
C SER A 365 21.71 -5.34 -10.16
N ARG A 366 20.96 -4.52 -9.42
CA ARG A 366 21.41 -3.65 -8.34
C ARG A 366 20.42 -3.72 -7.19
N TRP A 367 20.93 -3.65 -5.97
CA TRP A 367 20.13 -3.64 -4.74
C TRP A 367 20.18 -2.26 -4.12
N MET A 368 19.01 -1.64 -3.98
CA MET A 368 18.87 -0.29 -3.42
C MET A 368 18.72 -0.32 -1.90
N GLU A 369 18.16 -1.41 -1.38
CA GLU A 369 17.74 -1.46 0.00
C GLU A 369 18.74 -2.17 0.92
N PRO A 370 19.23 -1.47 1.97
CA PRO A 370 20.11 -2.04 2.97
C PRO A 370 19.39 -2.78 4.10
N LEU A 371 18.10 -3.17 3.96
CA LEU A 371 17.37 -3.82 5.05
C LEU A 371 18.08 -5.07 5.56
N ARG A 372 18.46 -5.01 6.83
CA ARG A 372 19.11 -6.13 7.50
C ARG A 372 18.15 -7.31 7.62
N GLY A 373 18.54 -8.47 7.13
CA GLY A 373 17.77 -9.72 7.20
C GLY A 373 16.87 -9.99 6.00
N ARG A 374 16.71 -9.04 5.05
CA ARG A 374 15.98 -9.28 3.82
C ARG A 374 16.86 -10.03 2.81
N ALA A 375 16.33 -11.10 2.24
CA ALA A 375 17.01 -11.80 1.15
C ALA A 375 17.05 -10.91 -0.11
N LYS A 376 18.15 -11.01 -0.87
CA LYS A 376 18.32 -10.32 -2.15
C LYS A 376 17.57 -11.07 -3.24
N VAL A 377 16.28 -10.81 -3.34
CA VAL A 377 15.35 -11.37 -4.33
C VAL A 377 14.47 -10.22 -4.80
N ARG A 378 14.07 -10.22 -6.09
CA ARG A 378 13.13 -9.23 -6.64
C ARG A 378 11.96 -9.02 -5.69
N HIS A 379 11.46 -7.80 -5.63
CA HIS A 379 10.32 -7.46 -4.80
C HIS A 379 9.40 -6.50 -5.54
N THR A 380 8.46 -7.08 -6.28
CA THR A 380 7.41 -6.30 -6.93
C THR A 380 6.50 -5.69 -5.87
N ALA A 381 6.44 -4.35 -5.83
CA ALA A 381 5.89 -3.61 -4.71
C ALA A 381 4.43 -3.19 -4.91
N ASP A 382 4.16 -2.42 -5.96
CA ASP A 382 2.85 -1.84 -6.20
C ASP A 382 2.52 -1.82 -7.69
N LEU A 383 1.24 -1.54 -8.03
CA LEU A 383 0.80 -1.44 -9.40
C LEU A 383 -0.35 -0.44 -9.56
N PHE A 384 -0.31 0.28 -10.65
CA PHE A 384 -1.42 1.06 -11.18
C PHE A 384 -1.77 0.53 -12.57
N VAL A 385 -3.04 0.23 -12.84
CA VAL A 385 -3.50 -0.21 -14.17
C VAL A 385 -4.34 0.90 -14.78
N ALA A 386 -3.93 1.40 -15.93
CA ALA A 386 -4.66 2.41 -16.70
C ALA A 386 -5.83 1.79 -17.46
N GLN A 387 -6.78 2.63 -17.91
CA GLN A 387 -7.99 2.17 -18.61
C GLN A 387 -7.71 1.40 -19.91
N ASP A 388 -6.59 1.67 -20.56
CA ASP A 388 -6.12 0.99 -21.77
C ASP A 388 -5.33 -0.32 -21.49
N GLY A 389 -5.26 -0.72 -20.20
CA GLY A 389 -4.56 -1.90 -19.75
C GLY A 389 -3.05 -1.76 -19.62
N LEU A 390 -2.49 -0.56 -19.79
CA LEU A 390 -1.11 -0.32 -19.38
C LEU A 390 -0.99 -0.46 -17.86
N MET A 391 -0.02 -1.24 -17.43
CA MET A 391 0.26 -1.52 -16.02
C MET A 391 1.59 -0.87 -15.65
N TYR A 392 1.58 -0.03 -14.65
CA TYR A 392 2.75 0.62 -14.08
C TYR A 392 3.09 -0.09 -12.78
N VAL A 393 4.25 -0.73 -12.74
CA VAL A 393 4.60 -1.68 -11.67
C VAL A 393 5.94 -1.29 -11.08
N THR A 394 5.99 -1.04 -9.79
CA THR A 394 7.22 -0.73 -9.06
C THR A 394 7.87 -1.99 -8.48
N ASP A 395 9.18 -1.92 -8.34
CA ASP A 395 9.99 -2.89 -7.63
C ASP A 395 10.89 -2.16 -6.63
N TYR A 396 11.18 -2.77 -5.50
CA TYR A 396 11.99 -2.14 -4.45
C TYR A 396 13.45 -1.90 -4.83
N ASP A 397 13.94 -2.53 -5.91
CA ASP A 397 15.34 -2.47 -6.30
C ASP A 397 15.54 -2.22 -7.80
N ALA A 398 14.48 -2.40 -8.62
CA ALA A 398 14.59 -2.36 -10.08
C ALA A 398 13.88 -1.16 -10.74
N GLY A 399 13.14 -0.35 -9.99
CA GLY A 399 12.47 0.84 -10.50
C GLY A 399 11.06 0.59 -11.03
N LEU A 400 10.73 1.12 -12.21
CA LEU A 400 9.40 1.08 -12.80
C LEU A 400 9.39 0.22 -14.06
N TYR A 401 8.56 -0.82 -14.06
CA TYR A 401 8.17 -1.58 -15.24
C TYR A 401 6.86 -1.04 -15.80
N ILE A 402 6.77 -0.96 -17.13
CA ILE A 402 5.51 -0.71 -17.84
C ILE A 402 5.19 -1.96 -18.62
N LEU A 403 3.99 -2.50 -18.37
CA LEU A 403 3.51 -3.75 -18.91
C LEU A 403 2.18 -3.53 -19.64
N GLN A 404 1.72 -4.48 -20.44
CA GLN A 404 0.42 -4.44 -21.11
C GLN A 404 -0.39 -5.69 -20.75
N TRP A 405 -1.54 -5.50 -20.13
CA TRP A 405 -2.55 -6.53 -19.98
C TRP A 405 -3.26 -6.80 -21.31
N LYS A 406 -3.41 -8.08 -21.69
CA LYS A 406 -4.03 -8.53 -22.95
C LYS A 406 -5.50 -8.91 -22.84
N GLY A 407 -6.08 -8.86 -21.67
CA GLY A 407 -7.46 -9.29 -21.44
C GLY A 407 -8.51 -8.17 -21.62
N ILE A 408 -8.14 -7.05 -22.25
CA ILE A 408 -9.05 -5.96 -22.63
C ILE A 408 -9.46 -6.14 -24.08
#